data_a7dcb0fc2193f2be830d5ce54b03bfc2
#
_entry.id   a7dcb0fc2193f2be830d5ce54b03bfc2
#
_cell.length_a   1.000
_cell.length_b   1.000
_cell.length_c   1.000
_cell.angle_alpha   90.00
_cell.angle_beta   90.00
_cell.angle_gamma   90.00
#
_symmetry.space_group_name_H-M   'P 1'
#
loop_
_entity.id
_entity.type
_entity.pdbx_description
1 polymer ?
#
loop_
_entity_poly.entity_id
_entity_poly.type
_entity_poly.pdbx_seq_one_letter_code
_entity_poly.pdbx_strand_id
1 'polypeptide(L)'
;MNLKRFSLLLIPCLTMGLHAQTTYSLDQCKALAKENNVKLKRARLEITAAKEQQKEARAKYLPMVTANATYFHSPDYLVQEEFSLSAADQQKLAAIVKGAGLNPAILAALPTSYTLQAIKHGTLASLVAMQPVFVGGRIINANKLATVQTQVKELMLEQSADDVAQTTEVYYNQLLALYEQEKTLNAADKQLENILNDANNAYEAGVANKNDVLSVKLKQNEMVVNRLKLNNGISLCKMVLAQYIGKQGEDIDIDRTLTTELPDPRQLSVNHTTALEQRTEMRLLDKKVEANHLLTRVKRGELMPTLAVGVAGMYHDLTNKGRTNVVGLATLSVPISNWWGNRGLKRQKIAEQIAVEEKEDSRQLLLIQMQSAYDNLETAYKQIQLAKLSIEQASENLRLNQDFYEAGTGTMSNLLDAQTQDQKARNQYSEAVVAYLNARTAYLKATAR
;
A
#
# COMPACT_ATOMS: atom_id res chain seq x y z
N MET A 1 31.68 9.77 70.14
CA MET A 1 30.53 8.83 70.18
C MET A 1 30.35 8.32 68.75
N ASN A 2 30.71 7.05 68.51
CA ASN A 2 30.95 6.44 67.20
C ASN A 2 29.64 6.04 66.51
N LEU A 3 29.42 6.55 65.25
CA LEU A 3 28.41 5.97 64.32
C LEU A 3 29.12 5.13 63.29
N LYS A 4 28.89 3.81 63.35
CA LYS A 4 29.37 2.82 62.41
C LYS A 4 28.63 2.98 61.08
N ARG A 5 29.41 3.15 59.98
CA ARG A 5 28.95 3.08 58.60
C ARG A 5 28.68 1.58 58.26
N PHE A 6 27.41 1.26 58.02
CA PHE A 6 27.01 -0.03 57.38
C PHE A 6 27.06 0.20 55.86
N SER A 7 28.04 -0.44 55.25
CA SER A 7 28.18 -0.47 53.77
C SER A 7 27.36 -1.63 53.24
N LEU A 8 26.21 -1.33 52.64
CA LEU A 8 25.34 -2.33 51.99
C LEU A 8 25.92 -2.60 50.58
N LEU A 9 26.55 -3.77 50.40
CA LEU A 9 27.00 -4.29 49.11
C LEU A 9 25.77 -4.68 48.29
N LEU A 10 25.39 -3.85 47.33
CA LEU A 10 24.39 -4.17 46.29
C LEU A 10 25.08 -5.09 45.28
N ILE A 11 24.77 -6.37 45.32
CA ILE A 11 25.11 -7.36 44.28
C ILE A 11 24.15 -7.12 43.12
N PRO A 12 24.61 -6.71 41.92
CA PRO A 12 23.76 -6.68 40.76
C PRO A 12 23.49 -8.15 40.36
N CYS A 13 22.26 -8.64 40.59
CA CYS A 13 21.76 -9.84 39.94
C CYS A 13 21.76 -9.59 38.42
N LEU A 14 22.80 -10.10 37.77
CA LEU A 14 22.81 -10.27 36.32
C LEU A 14 21.74 -11.32 35.97
N THR A 15 20.53 -10.91 35.73
CA THR A 15 19.53 -11.74 35.04
C THR A 15 20.03 -11.98 33.63
N MET A 16 20.82 -13.05 33.42
CA MET A 16 20.94 -13.63 32.09
C MET A 16 19.56 -14.03 31.67
N GLY A 17 18.92 -13.20 30.86
CA GLY A 17 17.71 -13.56 30.14
C GLY A 17 18.03 -14.79 29.29
N LEU A 18 17.63 -15.97 29.75
CA LEU A 18 17.46 -17.10 28.86
C LEU A 18 16.45 -16.63 27.82
N HIS A 19 16.93 -16.32 26.63
CA HIS A 19 16.09 -16.14 25.44
C HIS A 19 15.54 -17.54 25.14
N ALA A 20 14.43 -17.90 25.80
CA ALA A 20 13.67 -19.07 25.40
C ALA A 20 13.22 -18.81 23.97
N GLN A 21 13.67 -19.63 23.04
CA GLN A 21 13.25 -19.60 21.66
C GLN A 21 11.73 -19.74 21.61
N THR A 22 11.03 -18.70 21.22
CA THR A 22 9.57 -18.67 21.22
C THR A 22 9.06 -19.38 19.97
N THR A 23 8.42 -20.53 20.15
CA THR A 23 7.81 -21.29 19.07
C THR A 23 6.42 -20.76 18.77
N TYR A 24 6.15 -20.42 17.52
CA TYR A 24 4.87 -19.89 17.06
C TYR A 24 4.13 -20.89 16.18
N SER A 25 2.82 -21.02 16.39
CA SER A 25 1.92 -21.71 15.47
C SER A 25 1.62 -20.83 14.25
N LEU A 26 1.10 -21.43 13.16
CA LEU A 26 0.69 -20.68 11.97
C LEU A 26 -0.33 -19.58 12.30
N ASP A 27 -1.33 -19.90 13.12
CA ASP A 27 -2.39 -18.94 13.50
C ASP A 27 -1.83 -17.79 14.34
N GLN A 28 -0.88 -18.06 15.23
CA GLN A 28 -0.17 -17.02 15.99
C GLN A 28 0.65 -16.12 15.05
N CYS A 29 1.37 -16.70 14.08
CA CYS A 29 2.09 -15.93 13.07
C CYS A 29 1.14 -15.03 12.26
N LYS A 30 0.01 -15.54 11.81
CA LYS A 30 -1.03 -14.76 11.10
C LYS A 30 -1.60 -13.64 11.96
N ALA A 31 -1.88 -13.90 13.24
CA ALA A 31 -2.38 -12.89 14.17
C ALA A 31 -1.37 -11.75 14.38
N LEU A 32 -0.10 -12.10 14.66
CA LEU A 32 0.99 -11.13 14.81
C LEU A 32 1.24 -10.33 13.54
N ALA A 33 1.20 -10.97 12.37
CA ALA A 33 1.33 -10.28 11.09
C ALA A 33 0.19 -9.29 10.86
N LYS A 34 -1.07 -9.68 11.16
CA LYS A 34 -2.24 -8.78 11.09
C LYS A 34 -2.10 -7.53 11.97
N GLU A 35 -1.48 -7.66 13.11
CA GLU A 35 -1.28 -6.55 14.05
C GLU A 35 -0.08 -5.69 13.67
N ASN A 36 1.06 -6.31 13.39
CA ASN A 36 2.36 -5.64 13.36
C ASN A 36 2.89 -5.33 11.96
N ASN A 37 2.36 -5.97 10.91
CA ASN A 37 2.89 -5.80 9.57
C ASN A 37 2.81 -4.34 9.09
N VAL A 38 3.92 -3.84 8.55
CA VAL A 38 4.06 -2.46 8.08
C VAL A 38 3.07 -2.13 6.96
N LYS A 39 2.76 -3.09 6.06
CA LYS A 39 1.79 -2.90 4.97
C LYS A 39 0.41 -2.56 5.55
N LEU A 40 -0.01 -3.25 6.63
CA LEU A 40 -1.31 -3.01 7.28
C LEU A 40 -1.31 -1.72 8.10
N LYS A 41 -0.21 -1.41 8.80
CA LYS A 41 -0.08 -0.11 9.50
C LYS A 41 -0.21 1.05 8.51
N ARG A 42 0.45 0.95 7.36
CA ARG A 42 0.34 1.95 6.29
C ARG A 42 -1.09 2.04 5.73
N ALA A 43 -1.75 0.92 5.46
CA ALA A 43 -3.14 0.91 4.96
C ALA A 43 -4.12 1.56 5.95
N ARG A 44 -3.94 1.38 7.27
CA ARG A 44 -4.73 2.07 8.31
C ARG A 44 -4.51 3.58 8.30
N LEU A 45 -3.27 4.04 8.07
CA LEU A 45 -2.96 5.47 7.92
C LEU A 45 -3.60 6.05 6.65
N GLU A 46 -3.64 5.29 5.56
CA GLU A 46 -4.31 5.70 4.32
C GLU A 46 -5.83 5.87 4.51
N ILE A 47 -6.48 5.04 5.34
CA ILE A 47 -7.89 5.25 5.73
C ILE A 47 -8.04 6.53 6.54
N THR A 48 -7.14 6.80 7.47
CA THR A 48 -7.17 8.04 8.27
C THR A 48 -7.03 9.26 7.36
N ALA A 49 -6.09 9.24 6.41
CA ALA A 49 -5.93 10.30 5.42
C ALA A 49 -7.19 10.49 4.55
N ALA A 50 -7.83 9.39 4.11
CA ALA A 50 -9.07 9.47 3.34
C ALA A 50 -10.24 10.06 4.17
N LYS A 51 -10.31 9.76 5.46
CA LYS A 51 -11.29 10.38 6.38
C LYS A 51 -11.06 11.88 6.56
N GLU A 52 -9.81 12.33 6.59
CA GLU A 52 -9.50 13.77 6.61
C GLU A 52 -9.89 14.44 5.27
N GLN A 53 -9.62 13.80 4.12
CA GLN A 53 -10.11 14.29 2.82
C GLN A 53 -11.65 14.37 2.75
N GLN A 54 -12.36 13.43 3.39
CA GLN A 54 -13.82 13.49 3.51
C GLN A 54 -14.26 14.67 4.35
N LYS A 55 -13.56 15.00 5.45
CA LYS A 55 -13.83 16.19 6.26
C LYS A 55 -13.56 17.47 5.46
N GLU A 56 -12.46 17.52 4.70
CA GLU A 56 -12.17 18.62 3.79
C GLU A 56 -13.26 18.82 2.75
N ALA A 57 -13.76 17.74 2.14
CA ALA A 57 -14.88 17.82 1.20
C ALA A 57 -16.14 18.36 1.87
N ARG A 58 -16.43 18.00 3.13
CA ARG A 58 -17.55 18.54 3.92
C ARG A 58 -17.34 20.02 4.26
N ALA A 59 -16.12 20.46 4.52
CA ALA A 59 -15.82 21.86 4.80
C ALA A 59 -16.21 22.79 3.64
N LYS A 60 -16.30 22.28 2.40
CA LYS A 60 -16.78 23.05 1.24
C LYS A 60 -18.27 23.45 1.31
N TYR A 61 -19.02 22.92 2.28
CA TYR A 61 -20.37 23.42 2.60
C TYR A 61 -20.34 24.69 3.46
N LEU A 62 -19.23 25.04 4.09
CA LEU A 62 -19.09 26.19 4.95
C LEU A 62 -18.69 27.44 4.14
N PRO A 63 -18.94 28.65 4.66
CA PRO A 63 -18.46 29.88 4.05
C PRO A 63 -16.93 29.87 3.96
N MET A 64 -16.42 30.28 2.81
CA MET A 64 -14.99 30.51 2.62
C MET A 64 -14.66 31.94 3.04
N VAL A 65 -13.81 32.11 4.05
CA VAL A 65 -13.37 33.40 4.54
C VAL A 65 -11.94 33.65 4.07
N THR A 66 -11.74 34.79 3.38
CA THR A 66 -10.44 35.19 2.87
C THR A 66 -10.09 36.60 3.35
N ALA A 67 -8.92 36.78 3.91
CA ALA A 67 -8.37 38.09 4.28
C ALA A 67 -7.24 38.44 3.31
N ASN A 68 -7.28 39.64 2.74
CA ASN A 68 -6.24 40.20 1.90
C ASN A 68 -5.82 41.57 2.40
N ALA A 69 -4.54 41.85 2.35
CA ALA A 69 -4.00 43.18 2.61
C ALA A 69 -2.94 43.49 1.56
N THR A 70 -3.07 44.66 0.94
CA THR A 70 -2.15 45.13 -0.09
C THR A 70 -1.73 46.57 0.25
N TYR A 71 -0.45 46.81 0.32
CA TYR A 71 0.15 48.15 0.32
C TYR A 71 0.82 48.37 -1.02
N PHE A 72 0.58 49.52 -1.61
CA PHE A 72 1.27 49.92 -2.84
C PHE A 72 1.87 51.29 -2.71
N HIS A 73 2.98 51.51 -3.39
CA HIS A 73 3.64 52.80 -3.56
C HIS A 73 4.06 52.96 -5.04
N SER A 74 3.69 54.08 -5.60
CA SER A 74 4.06 54.43 -6.99
C SER A 74 5.01 55.64 -6.96
N PRO A 75 6.06 55.68 -7.81
CA PRO A 75 6.90 56.86 -7.97
C PRO A 75 6.11 58.07 -8.47
N ASP A 76 5.07 57.83 -9.28
CA ASP A 76 4.19 58.85 -9.86
C ASP A 76 2.76 58.73 -9.32
N TYR A 77 1.95 59.77 -9.44
CA TYR A 77 0.54 59.72 -9.07
C TYR A 77 -0.25 58.84 -10.02
N LEU A 78 -1.05 57.92 -9.50
CA LEU A 78 -1.88 57.00 -10.28
C LEU A 78 -3.09 57.69 -10.91
N VAL A 79 -3.55 58.80 -10.34
CA VAL A 79 -4.59 59.63 -10.89
C VAL A 79 -4.04 61.04 -11.04
N GLN A 80 -3.97 61.50 -12.30
CA GLN A 80 -3.54 62.85 -12.61
C GLN A 80 -4.49 63.38 -13.71
N GLU A 81 -5.38 64.31 -13.28
CA GLU A 81 -6.34 64.96 -14.15
C GLU A 81 -6.09 66.48 -14.17
N GLU A 82 -5.97 67.02 -15.34
CA GLU A 82 -5.81 68.46 -15.50
C GLU A 82 -7.14 69.09 -15.92
N PHE A 83 -7.70 69.87 -15.04
CA PHE A 83 -8.89 70.64 -15.29
C PHE A 83 -8.45 72.07 -15.74
N SER A 84 -8.69 72.36 -16.97
CA SER A 84 -8.47 73.75 -17.48
C SER A 84 -9.80 74.44 -17.75
N LEU A 85 -9.90 75.68 -17.34
CA LEU A 85 -11.04 76.52 -17.71
C LEU A 85 -11.01 76.78 -19.22
N SER A 86 -12.05 76.38 -19.95
CA SER A 86 -12.16 76.66 -21.35
C SER A 86 -12.17 78.17 -21.60
N ALA A 87 -11.71 78.63 -22.76
CA ALA A 87 -11.76 80.05 -23.11
C ALA A 87 -13.17 80.64 -23.02
N ALA A 88 -14.19 79.82 -23.29
CA ALA A 88 -15.61 80.23 -23.17
C ALA A 88 -16.02 80.44 -21.66
N ASP A 89 -15.49 79.57 -20.77
CA ASP A 89 -15.81 79.70 -19.32
C ASP A 89 -15.02 80.84 -18.67
N GLN A 90 -13.82 81.10 -19.13
CA GLN A 90 -13.05 82.31 -18.72
C GLN A 90 -13.77 83.59 -19.16
N GLN A 91 -14.36 83.61 -20.37
CA GLN A 91 -15.16 84.81 -20.84
C GLN A 91 -16.42 84.95 -19.99
N LYS A 92 -17.13 83.89 -19.65
CA LYS A 92 -18.32 83.97 -18.76
C LYS A 92 -17.94 84.44 -17.37
N LEU A 93 -16.82 83.94 -16.82
CA LEU A 93 -16.35 84.39 -15.53
C LEU A 93 -15.94 85.85 -15.56
N ALA A 94 -15.31 86.34 -16.62
CA ALA A 94 -14.96 87.72 -16.86
C ALA A 94 -16.23 88.61 -16.94
N ALA A 95 -17.29 88.14 -17.62
CA ALA A 95 -18.56 88.87 -17.69
C ALA A 95 -19.25 88.99 -16.32
N ILE A 96 -19.20 87.91 -15.53
CA ILE A 96 -19.77 87.88 -14.16
C ILE A 96 -19.00 88.84 -13.24
N VAL A 97 -17.66 88.80 -13.23
CA VAL A 97 -16.83 89.67 -12.43
C VAL A 97 -17.04 91.13 -12.79
N LYS A 98 -17.15 91.47 -14.09
CA LYS A 98 -17.46 92.79 -14.58
C LYS A 98 -18.87 93.25 -14.20
N GLY A 99 -19.88 92.39 -14.27
CA GLY A 99 -21.25 92.63 -13.90
C GLY A 99 -21.44 92.85 -12.34
N ALA A 100 -20.58 92.23 -11.55
CA ALA A 100 -20.54 92.40 -10.09
C ALA A 100 -19.76 93.61 -9.59
N GLY A 101 -19.25 94.44 -10.51
CA GLY A 101 -18.46 95.59 -10.14
C GLY A 101 -17.09 95.31 -9.52
N LEU A 102 -16.56 94.13 -9.66
CA LEU A 102 -15.30 93.67 -9.09
C LEU A 102 -14.13 94.02 -10.09
N ASN A 103 -12.92 94.22 -9.50
CA ASN A 103 -11.75 94.51 -10.31
C ASN A 103 -11.36 93.32 -11.21
N PRO A 104 -11.26 93.51 -12.57
CA PRO A 104 -10.88 92.43 -13.51
C PRO A 104 -9.49 91.82 -13.21
N ALA A 105 -8.63 92.49 -12.46
CA ALA A 105 -7.33 91.96 -12.01
C ALA A 105 -7.47 90.74 -11.13
N ILE A 106 -8.63 90.49 -10.51
CA ILE A 106 -8.92 89.27 -9.72
C ILE A 106 -8.91 88.06 -10.63
N LEU A 107 -9.32 88.18 -11.88
CA LEU A 107 -9.28 87.08 -12.86
C LEU A 107 -7.87 86.63 -13.27
N ALA A 108 -6.94 87.56 -13.27
CA ALA A 108 -5.54 87.26 -13.56
C ALA A 108 -4.83 86.51 -12.43
N ALA A 109 -5.39 86.63 -11.21
CA ALA A 109 -4.88 85.94 -10.03
C ALA A 109 -5.50 84.48 -9.85
N LEU A 110 -6.52 84.16 -10.64
CA LEU A 110 -7.11 82.81 -10.57
C LEU A 110 -6.30 81.82 -11.46
N PRO A 111 -5.93 80.66 -10.97
CA PRO A 111 -5.26 79.67 -11.77
C PRO A 111 -6.18 79.19 -12.93
N THR A 112 -5.70 79.26 -14.18
CA THR A 112 -6.42 78.87 -15.40
C THR A 112 -6.49 77.35 -15.58
N SER A 113 -5.62 76.63 -14.88
CA SER A 113 -5.65 75.18 -14.81
C SER A 113 -5.42 74.71 -13.40
N TYR A 114 -6.06 73.62 -13.03
CA TYR A 114 -5.92 72.94 -11.75
C TYR A 114 -5.65 71.45 -12.00
N THR A 115 -4.48 70.99 -11.58
CA THR A 115 -4.14 69.58 -11.69
C THR A 115 -4.54 68.87 -10.42
N LEU A 116 -5.49 67.96 -10.51
CA LEU A 116 -5.83 67.02 -9.44
C LEU A 116 -4.83 65.86 -9.48
N GLN A 117 -3.97 65.81 -8.46
CA GLN A 117 -3.04 64.68 -8.30
C GLN A 117 -3.48 63.90 -7.05
N ALA A 118 -3.79 62.59 -7.28
CA ALA A 118 -4.28 61.74 -6.21
C ALA A 118 -3.66 60.34 -6.32
N ILE A 119 -3.53 59.74 -5.18
CA ILE A 119 -3.13 58.32 -5.04
C ILE A 119 -1.69 58.07 -5.47
N LYS A 120 -0.74 58.27 -4.59
CA LYS A 120 0.67 57.90 -4.76
C LYS A 120 1.05 56.67 -3.98
N HIS A 121 0.39 56.41 -2.87
CA HIS A 121 0.53 55.23 -2.05
C HIS A 121 -0.82 54.93 -1.40
N GLY A 122 -0.98 53.68 -0.94
CA GLY A 122 -2.21 53.32 -0.26
C GLY A 122 -2.19 51.93 0.33
N THR A 123 -3.08 51.74 1.28
CA THR A 123 -3.36 50.43 1.91
C THR A 123 -4.78 50.02 1.55
N LEU A 124 -4.90 48.79 1.06
CA LEU A 124 -6.18 48.11 0.82
C LEU A 124 -6.20 46.84 1.68
N ALA A 125 -7.17 46.70 2.56
CA ALA A 125 -7.39 45.45 3.28
C ALA A 125 -8.84 45.00 3.10
N SER A 126 -9.07 43.72 2.93
CA SER A 126 -10.40 43.14 2.77
C SER A 126 -10.54 41.84 3.55
N LEU A 127 -11.69 41.65 4.14
CA LEU A 127 -12.15 40.40 4.72
C LEU A 127 -13.44 40.00 3.97
N VAL A 128 -13.38 38.90 3.23
CA VAL A 128 -14.49 38.43 2.39
C VAL A 128 -14.94 37.08 2.88
N ALA A 129 -16.21 36.94 3.23
CA ALA A 129 -16.86 35.67 3.54
C ALA A 129 -17.87 35.33 2.44
N MET A 130 -17.65 34.23 1.71
CA MET A 130 -18.49 33.80 0.60
C MET A 130 -19.07 32.40 0.88
N GLN A 131 -20.40 32.26 0.81
CA GLN A 131 -21.12 31.02 0.96
C GLN A 131 -21.68 30.56 -0.39
N PRO A 132 -21.23 29.41 -0.94
CA PRO A 132 -21.88 28.82 -2.11
C PRO A 132 -23.27 28.30 -1.71
N VAL A 133 -24.33 28.83 -2.36
CA VAL A 133 -25.71 28.41 -2.15
C VAL A 133 -26.10 27.31 -3.14
N PHE A 134 -25.67 27.49 -4.39
CA PHE A 134 -25.87 26.50 -5.45
C PHE A 134 -24.67 26.46 -6.35
N VAL A 135 -24.14 25.26 -6.59
CA VAL A 135 -23.00 25.02 -7.46
C VAL A 135 -23.21 23.81 -8.38
N GLY A 136 -24.45 23.64 -8.89
CA GLY A 136 -24.76 22.54 -9.80
C GLY A 136 -24.65 21.14 -9.17
N GLY A 137 -24.79 21.02 -7.85
CA GLY A 137 -24.64 19.74 -7.13
C GLY A 137 -23.21 19.24 -6.99
N ARG A 138 -22.17 20.01 -7.39
CA ARG A 138 -20.75 19.60 -7.33
C ARG A 138 -20.31 19.26 -5.91
N ILE A 139 -20.62 20.08 -4.92
CA ILE A 139 -20.24 19.85 -3.51
C ILE A 139 -20.88 18.55 -3.00
N ILE A 140 -22.16 18.30 -3.30
CA ILE A 140 -22.87 17.09 -2.88
C ILE A 140 -22.21 15.84 -3.48
N ASN A 141 -21.95 15.84 -4.81
CA ASN A 141 -21.37 14.68 -5.48
C ASN A 141 -19.88 14.49 -5.13
N ALA A 142 -19.11 15.59 -4.88
CA ALA A 142 -17.75 15.50 -4.37
C ALA A 142 -17.68 14.91 -2.96
N ASN A 143 -18.63 15.23 -2.08
CA ASN A 143 -18.74 14.62 -0.75
C ASN A 143 -19.07 13.12 -0.83
N LYS A 144 -19.99 12.73 -1.73
CA LYS A 144 -20.27 11.30 -1.99
C LYS A 144 -19.03 10.59 -2.52
N LEU A 145 -18.31 11.22 -3.44
CA LEU A 145 -17.06 10.68 -3.99
C LEU A 145 -16.01 10.48 -2.90
N ALA A 146 -15.81 11.45 -1.99
CA ALA A 146 -14.90 11.32 -0.86
C ALA A 146 -15.30 10.17 0.10
N THR A 147 -16.63 9.93 0.26
CA THR A 147 -17.12 8.77 1.01
C THR A 147 -16.76 7.45 0.30
N VAL A 148 -16.97 7.37 -1.01
CA VAL A 148 -16.60 6.19 -1.81
C VAL A 148 -15.09 5.95 -1.74
N GLN A 149 -14.27 7.00 -1.81
CA GLN A 149 -12.81 6.89 -1.66
C GLN A 149 -12.40 6.31 -0.31
N THR A 150 -13.07 6.71 0.79
CA THR A 150 -12.84 6.12 2.12
C THR A 150 -13.19 4.63 2.13
N GLN A 151 -14.34 4.24 1.56
CA GLN A 151 -14.76 2.83 1.44
C GLN A 151 -13.78 2.01 0.59
N VAL A 152 -13.23 2.58 -0.48
CA VAL A 152 -12.17 1.94 -1.27
C VAL A 152 -10.92 1.67 -0.42
N LYS A 153 -10.51 2.62 0.43
CA LYS A 153 -9.37 2.42 1.33
C LYS A 153 -9.63 1.35 2.39
N GLU A 154 -10.86 1.25 2.88
CA GLU A 154 -11.27 0.18 3.80
C GLU A 154 -11.23 -1.20 3.13
N LEU A 155 -11.72 -1.32 1.90
CA LEU A 155 -11.61 -2.56 1.10
C LEU A 155 -10.16 -2.92 0.77
N MET A 156 -9.31 -1.93 0.47
CA MET A 156 -7.87 -2.14 0.25
C MET A 156 -7.16 -2.64 1.52
N LEU A 157 -7.58 -2.21 2.71
CA LEU A 157 -7.08 -2.77 3.97
C LEU A 157 -7.49 -4.23 4.12
N GLU A 158 -8.75 -4.59 3.83
CA GLU A 158 -9.27 -5.97 3.85
C GLU A 158 -8.42 -6.85 2.91
N GLN A 159 -8.27 -6.46 1.64
CA GLN A 159 -7.43 -7.16 0.66
C GLN A 159 -5.97 -7.29 1.12
N SER A 160 -5.41 -6.21 1.69
CA SER A 160 -4.04 -6.24 2.21
C SER A 160 -3.90 -7.18 3.41
N ALA A 161 -4.94 -7.35 4.23
CA ALA A 161 -4.93 -8.29 5.35
C ALA A 161 -4.91 -9.74 4.86
N ASP A 162 -5.67 -10.06 3.81
CA ASP A 162 -5.67 -11.38 3.19
C ASP A 162 -4.33 -11.68 2.52
N ASP A 163 -3.74 -10.69 1.81
CA ASP A 163 -2.40 -10.80 1.24
C ASP A 163 -1.34 -11.08 2.32
N VAL A 164 -1.42 -10.36 3.43
CA VAL A 164 -0.47 -10.51 4.55
C VAL A 164 -0.64 -11.88 5.19
N ALA A 165 -1.87 -12.34 5.41
CA ALA A 165 -2.13 -13.66 5.97
C ALA A 165 -1.59 -14.77 5.06
N GLN A 166 -1.87 -14.69 3.75
CA GLN A 166 -1.35 -15.66 2.76
C GLN A 166 0.18 -15.66 2.71
N THR A 167 0.81 -14.49 2.65
CA THR A 167 2.27 -14.39 2.58
C THR A 167 2.93 -14.92 3.85
N THR A 168 2.31 -14.70 5.02
CA THR A 168 2.78 -15.28 6.30
C THR A 168 2.74 -16.81 6.25
N GLU A 169 1.66 -17.39 5.73
CA GLU A 169 1.54 -18.84 5.56
C GLU A 169 2.58 -19.40 4.60
N VAL A 170 2.84 -18.71 3.48
CA VAL A 170 3.90 -19.12 2.54
C VAL A 170 5.28 -19.14 3.21
N TYR A 171 5.66 -18.12 3.99
CA TYR A 171 6.93 -18.11 4.71
C TYR A 171 6.99 -19.19 5.80
N TYR A 172 5.87 -19.42 6.52
CA TYR A 172 5.76 -20.48 7.49
C TYR A 172 5.96 -21.85 6.85
N ASN A 173 5.26 -22.12 5.75
CA ASN A 173 5.36 -23.38 5.00
C ASN A 173 6.75 -23.57 4.39
N GLN A 174 7.39 -22.49 3.93
CA GLN A 174 8.77 -22.55 3.44
C GLN A 174 9.76 -22.96 4.54
N LEU A 175 9.60 -22.41 5.75
CA LEU A 175 10.44 -22.78 6.89
C LEU A 175 10.18 -24.22 7.31
N LEU A 176 8.91 -24.65 7.25
CA LEU A 176 8.54 -26.05 7.51
C LEU A 176 9.19 -27.02 6.51
N ALA A 177 9.21 -26.66 5.21
CA ALA A 177 9.91 -27.42 4.18
C ALA A 177 11.40 -27.59 4.49
N LEU A 178 12.07 -26.51 4.92
CA LEU A 178 13.48 -26.56 5.27
C LEU A 178 13.74 -27.45 6.48
N TYR A 179 12.87 -27.48 7.47
CA TYR A 179 12.98 -28.41 8.60
C TYR A 179 12.75 -29.87 8.21
N GLU A 180 11.86 -30.15 7.27
CA GLU A 180 11.70 -31.49 6.74
C GLU A 180 12.94 -31.95 5.94
N GLN A 181 13.54 -31.04 5.17
CA GLN A 181 14.83 -31.29 4.51
C GLN A 181 15.96 -31.54 5.51
N GLU A 182 15.96 -30.85 6.67
CA GLU A 182 16.92 -31.09 7.76
C GLU A 182 16.79 -32.51 8.32
N LYS A 183 15.55 -32.96 8.55
CA LYS A 183 15.30 -34.36 9.00
C LYS A 183 15.80 -35.38 7.98
N THR A 184 15.52 -35.17 6.70
CA THR A 184 15.99 -36.04 5.62
C THR A 184 17.51 -36.07 5.55
N LEU A 185 18.15 -34.90 5.66
CA LEU A 185 19.62 -34.79 5.64
C LEU A 185 20.24 -35.51 6.83
N ASN A 186 19.68 -35.38 8.03
CA ASN A 186 20.14 -36.07 9.24
C ASN A 186 20.02 -37.59 9.10
N ALA A 187 18.96 -38.08 8.48
CA ALA A 187 18.78 -39.51 8.21
C ALA A 187 19.81 -40.02 7.19
N ALA A 188 20.08 -39.24 6.12
CA ALA A 188 21.07 -39.56 5.12
C ALA A 188 22.49 -39.56 5.67
N ASP A 189 22.86 -38.60 6.53
CA ASP A 189 24.17 -38.57 7.20
C ASP A 189 24.41 -39.82 8.05
N LYS A 190 23.42 -40.21 8.86
CA LYS A 190 23.50 -41.42 9.68
C LYS A 190 23.67 -42.69 8.83
N GLN A 191 22.98 -42.75 7.69
CA GLN A 191 23.10 -43.87 6.76
C GLN A 191 24.49 -43.90 6.09
N LEU A 192 25.02 -42.76 5.67
CA LEU A 192 26.38 -42.67 5.10
C LEU A 192 27.46 -43.03 6.14
N GLU A 193 27.24 -42.72 7.42
CA GLU A 193 28.12 -43.16 8.49
C GLU A 193 28.17 -44.69 8.60
N ASN A 194 27.01 -45.36 8.53
CA ASN A 194 26.97 -46.84 8.50
C ASN A 194 27.69 -47.40 7.26
N ILE A 195 27.38 -46.88 6.07
CA ILE A 195 28.02 -47.27 4.82
C ILE A 195 29.54 -47.07 4.89
N LEU A 196 30.04 -45.98 5.51
CA LEU A 196 31.47 -45.76 5.68
C LEU A 196 32.12 -46.82 6.58
N ASN A 197 31.42 -47.17 7.68
CA ASN A 197 31.91 -48.22 8.60
C ASN A 197 31.98 -49.58 7.87
N ASP A 198 30.98 -49.96 7.10
CA ASP A 198 30.93 -51.18 6.33
C ASP A 198 32.05 -51.19 5.25
N ALA A 199 32.22 -50.07 4.54
CA ALA A 199 33.29 -49.92 3.55
C ALA A 199 34.70 -50.02 4.17
N ASN A 200 34.92 -49.44 5.38
CA ASN A 200 36.19 -49.56 6.11
C ASN A 200 36.45 -51.02 6.53
N ASN A 201 35.45 -51.68 7.11
CA ASN A 201 35.56 -53.09 7.52
C ASN A 201 35.86 -54.00 6.33
N ALA A 202 35.20 -53.81 5.19
CA ALA A 202 35.43 -54.55 3.97
C ALA A 202 36.81 -54.31 3.36
N TYR A 203 37.33 -53.09 3.45
CA TYR A 203 38.66 -52.70 3.05
C TYR A 203 39.73 -53.38 3.93
N GLU A 204 39.56 -53.35 5.25
CA GLU A 204 40.47 -54.01 6.21
C GLU A 204 40.47 -55.55 6.04
N ALA A 205 39.34 -56.12 5.71
CA ALA A 205 39.21 -57.53 5.37
C ALA A 205 39.80 -57.90 3.97
N GLY A 206 40.22 -56.88 3.17
CA GLY A 206 40.78 -57.08 1.84
C GLY A 206 39.77 -57.42 0.73
N VAL A 207 38.47 -57.27 1.01
CA VAL A 207 37.37 -57.57 0.07
C VAL A 207 36.84 -56.35 -0.69
N ALA A 208 37.20 -55.13 -0.25
CA ALA A 208 36.83 -53.87 -0.92
C ALA A 208 38.07 -53.01 -1.23
N ASN A 209 37.91 -52.06 -2.15
CA ASN A 209 38.95 -51.16 -2.59
C ASN A 209 38.99 -49.89 -1.72
N LYS A 210 40.20 -49.28 -1.59
CA LYS A 210 40.36 -47.96 -0.94
C LYS A 210 39.47 -46.89 -1.62
N ASN A 211 39.21 -47.02 -2.92
CA ASN A 211 38.36 -46.13 -3.67
C ASN A 211 36.93 -46.09 -3.13
N ASP A 212 36.39 -47.20 -2.63
CA ASP A 212 35.04 -47.29 -2.06
C ASP A 212 34.96 -46.40 -0.80
N VAL A 213 35.94 -46.51 0.11
CA VAL A 213 36.04 -45.69 1.29
C VAL A 213 36.16 -44.19 0.95
N LEU A 214 36.95 -43.85 -0.06
CA LEU A 214 37.11 -42.46 -0.52
C LEU A 214 35.85 -41.91 -1.13
N SER A 215 35.09 -42.71 -1.88
CA SER A 215 33.80 -42.32 -2.48
C SER A 215 32.78 -41.98 -1.42
N VAL A 216 32.67 -42.77 -0.33
CA VAL A 216 31.76 -42.45 0.78
C VAL A 216 32.20 -41.15 1.49
N LYS A 217 33.52 -40.97 1.76
CA LYS A 217 34.01 -39.73 2.37
C LYS A 217 33.74 -38.48 1.51
N LEU A 218 33.86 -38.59 0.18
CA LEU A 218 33.50 -37.52 -0.74
C LEU A 218 32.00 -37.19 -0.62
N LYS A 219 31.14 -38.21 -0.51
CA LYS A 219 29.70 -38.02 -0.33
C LYS A 219 29.36 -37.36 1.01
N GLN A 220 30.05 -37.74 2.09
CA GLN A 220 29.93 -37.06 3.39
C GLN A 220 30.32 -35.57 3.33
N ASN A 221 31.43 -35.25 2.61
CA ASN A 221 31.81 -33.85 2.41
C ASN A 221 30.72 -33.07 1.65
N GLU A 222 30.07 -33.68 0.65
CA GLU A 222 28.92 -33.08 -0.05
C GLU A 222 27.75 -32.82 0.91
N MET A 223 27.46 -33.73 1.83
CA MET A 223 26.43 -33.56 2.86
C MET A 223 26.75 -32.41 3.81
N VAL A 224 28.01 -32.23 4.21
CA VAL A 224 28.43 -31.06 5.01
C VAL A 224 28.14 -29.75 4.29
N VAL A 225 28.46 -29.66 3.00
CA VAL A 225 28.14 -28.48 2.18
C VAL A 225 26.63 -28.23 2.09
N ASN A 226 25.84 -29.29 1.89
CA ASN A 226 24.39 -29.20 1.84
C ASN A 226 23.81 -28.73 3.20
N ARG A 227 24.35 -29.21 4.31
CA ARG A 227 23.97 -28.78 5.67
C ARG A 227 24.25 -27.29 5.90
N LEU A 228 25.41 -26.79 5.46
CA LEU A 228 25.73 -25.36 5.57
C LEU A 228 24.73 -24.50 4.78
N LYS A 229 24.40 -24.91 3.55
CA LYS A 229 23.39 -24.22 2.72
C LYS A 229 22.02 -24.24 3.37
N LEU A 230 21.60 -25.38 3.91
CA LEU A 230 20.31 -25.55 4.57
C LEU A 230 20.21 -24.68 5.83
N ASN A 231 21.23 -24.68 6.68
CA ASN A 231 21.25 -23.84 7.89
C ASN A 231 21.16 -22.34 7.57
N ASN A 232 21.86 -21.91 6.51
CA ASN A 232 21.75 -20.53 6.03
C ASN A 232 20.34 -20.23 5.52
N GLY A 233 19.71 -21.18 4.80
CA GLY A 233 18.33 -21.06 4.34
C GLY A 233 17.32 -20.94 5.50
N ILE A 234 17.45 -21.77 6.52
CA ILE A 234 16.64 -21.74 7.74
C ILE A 234 16.79 -20.39 8.45
N SER A 235 18.03 -19.94 8.67
CA SER A 235 18.31 -18.67 9.33
C SER A 235 17.70 -17.49 8.57
N LEU A 236 17.87 -17.44 7.25
CA LEU A 236 17.28 -16.38 6.42
C LEU A 236 15.74 -16.42 6.46
N CYS A 237 15.14 -17.60 6.33
CA CYS A 237 13.68 -17.74 6.36
C CYS A 237 13.10 -17.33 7.71
N LYS A 238 13.76 -17.69 8.84
CA LYS A 238 13.41 -17.21 10.18
C LYS A 238 13.45 -15.69 10.28
N MET A 239 14.53 -15.05 9.79
CA MET A 239 14.66 -13.59 9.79
C MET A 239 13.55 -12.91 8.99
N VAL A 240 13.22 -13.44 7.81
CA VAL A 240 12.14 -12.89 6.95
C VAL A 240 10.78 -13.05 7.64
N LEU A 241 10.48 -14.22 8.19
CA LEU A 241 9.23 -14.45 8.92
C LEU A 241 9.14 -13.55 10.16
N ALA A 242 10.22 -13.42 10.95
CA ALA A 242 10.29 -12.54 12.11
C ALA A 242 10.00 -11.08 11.75
N GLN A 243 10.63 -10.57 10.68
CA GLN A 243 10.33 -9.23 10.17
C GLN A 243 8.86 -9.08 9.77
N TYR A 244 8.32 -10.09 9.09
CA TYR A 244 6.97 -10.02 8.54
C TYR A 244 5.88 -10.03 9.61
N ILE A 245 6.10 -10.78 10.71
CA ILE A 245 5.21 -10.81 11.88
C ILE A 245 5.50 -9.68 12.90
N GLY A 246 6.48 -8.81 12.64
CA GLY A 246 6.83 -7.68 13.50
C GLY A 246 7.67 -8.04 14.72
N LYS A 247 8.41 -9.15 14.65
CA LYS A 247 9.34 -9.66 15.68
C LYS A 247 10.80 -9.55 15.22
N GLN A 248 11.13 -8.48 14.52
CA GLN A 248 12.46 -8.24 13.96
C GLN A 248 13.54 -8.23 15.07
N GLY A 249 14.59 -9.03 14.89
CA GLY A 249 15.70 -9.16 15.82
C GLY A 249 15.48 -10.19 16.93
N GLU A 250 14.30 -10.83 17.03
CA GLU A 250 14.04 -11.97 17.91
C GLU A 250 14.41 -13.28 17.19
N ASP A 251 15.00 -14.24 17.90
CA ASP A 251 15.15 -15.62 17.39
C ASP A 251 13.84 -16.35 17.58
N ILE A 252 13.10 -16.47 16.49
CA ILE A 252 11.81 -17.17 16.46
C ILE A 252 11.98 -18.61 15.98
N ASP A 253 11.06 -19.47 16.35
CA ASP A 253 10.89 -20.80 15.76
C ASP A 253 9.41 -21.05 15.46
N ILE A 254 9.13 -22.13 14.71
CA ILE A 254 7.77 -22.55 14.36
C ILE A 254 7.49 -23.96 14.87
N ASP A 255 6.21 -24.30 15.00
CA ASP A 255 5.81 -25.68 15.18
C ASP A 255 6.22 -26.50 13.94
N ARG A 256 7.11 -27.48 14.12
CA ARG A 256 7.73 -28.27 13.05
C ARG A 256 6.88 -29.47 12.63
N THR A 257 5.62 -29.49 13.03
CA THR A 257 4.72 -30.60 12.71
C THR A 257 4.16 -30.43 11.28
N LEU A 258 4.62 -31.27 10.36
CA LEU A 258 4.05 -31.31 9.00
C LEU A 258 2.72 -32.07 9.06
N THR A 259 1.64 -31.40 8.67
CA THR A 259 0.32 -32.05 8.56
C THR A 259 0.32 -33.04 7.40
N THR A 260 0.05 -34.31 7.74
CA THR A 260 -0.02 -35.41 6.74
C THR A 260 -1.45 -35.67 6.26
N GLU A 261 -2.45 -35.20 7.00
CA GLU A 261 -3.87 -35.27 6.61
C GLU A 261 -4.22 -34.09 5.72
N LEU A 262 -4.24 -34.33 4.41
CA LEU A 262 -4.50 -33.32 3.40
C LEU A 262 -5.87 -33.61 2.76
N PRO A 263 -6.84 -32.68 2.85
CA PRO A 263 -8.16 -32.89 2.26
C PRO A 263 -8.08 -33.02 0.74
N ASP A 264 -8.93 -33.87 0.17
CA ASP A 264 -9.08 -33.98 -1.28
C ASP A 264 -9.55 -32.65 -1.86
N PRO A 265 -8.91 -32.11 -2.93
CA PRO A 265 -9.31 -30.88 -3.60
C PRO A 265 -10.80 -30.79 -3.92
N ARG A 266 -11.43 -31.93 -4.27
CA ARG A 266 -12.88 -32.00 -4.56
C ARG A 266 -13.77 -31.56 -3.40
N GLN A 267 -13.32 -31.79 -2.15
CA GLN A 267 -14.05 -31.34 -0.95
C GLN A 267 -13.97 -29.83 -0.74
N LEU A 268 -12.98 -29.18 -1.33
CA LEU A 268 -12.74 -27.75 -1.26
C LEU A 268 -13.39 -27.00 -2.43
N SER A 269 -13.83 -27.71 -3.48
CA SER A 269 -14.42 -27.12 -4.67
C SER A 269 -15.71 -26.35 -4.34
N VAL A 270 -15.87 -25.17 -4.93
CA VAL A 270 -17.07 -24.33 -4.82
C VAL A 270 -17.46 -23.78 -6.18
N ASN A 271 -18.71 -23.30 -6.28
CA ASN A 271 -19.14 -22.59 -7.48
C ASN A 271 -18.43 -21.24 -7.57
N HIS A 272 -17.54 -21.08 -8.57
CA HIS A 272 -16.73 -19.88 -8.74
C HIS A 272 -17.56 -18.62 -9.02
N THR A 273 -18.71 -18.76 -9.71
CA THR A 273 -19.60 -17.60 -9.97
C THR A 273 -20.17 -17.04 -8.67
N THR A 274 -20.58 -17.91 -7.74
CA THR A 274 -21.09 -17.46 -6.44
C THR A 274 -19.97 -16.91 -5.55
N ALA A 275 -18.81 -17.56 -5.54
CA ALA A 275 -17.65 -17.09 -4.76
C ALA A 275 -17.13 -15.73 -5.24
N LEU A 276 -17.20 -15.48 -6.55
CA LEU A 276 -16.78 -14.22 -7.15
C LEU A 276 -17.47 -13.00 -6.56
N GLU A 277 -18.79 -13.10 -6.31
CA GLU A 277 -19.56 -11.97 -5.76
C GLU A 277 -19.14 -11.58 -4.33
N GLN A 278 -18.46 -12.48 -3.61
CA GLN A 278 -17.98 -12.24 -2.25
C GLN A 278 -16.56 -11.65 -2.23
N ARG A 279 -15.86 -11.65 -3.38
CA ARG A 279 -14.48 -11.17 -3.47
C ARG A 279 -14.37 -9.66 -3.26
N THR A 280 -13.37 -9.27 -2.47
CA THR A 280 -13.04 -7.87 -2.22
C THR A 280 -12.69 -7.12 -3.50
N GLU A 281 -12.07 -7.80 -4.49
CA GLU A 281 -11.74 -7.22 -5.79
C GLU A 281 -13.00 -6.82 -6.58
N MET A 282 -14.07 -7.62 -6.54
CA MET A 282 -15.35 -7.25 -7.19
C MET A 282 -15.97 -6.02 -6.52
N ARG A 283 -15.95 -5.98 -5.19
CA ARG A 283 -16.41 -4.83 -4.41
C ARG A 283 -15.61 -3.56 -4.73
N LEU A 284 -14.29 -3.68 -4.95
CA LEU A 284 -13.43 -2.58 -5.38
C LEU A 284 -13.76 -2.08 -6.78
N LEU A 285 -14.04 -3.00 -7.72
CA LEU A 285 -14.48 -2.66 -9.08
C LEU A 285 -15.84 -1.94 -9.09
N ASP A 286 -16.78 -2.38 -8.25
CA ASP A 286 -18.05 -1.69 -8.05
C ASP A 286 -17.85 -0.26 -7.57
N LYS A 287 -16.95 -0.05 -6.59
CA LYS A 287 -16.63 1.28 -6.10
C LYS A 287 -15.91 2.14 -7.15
N LYS A 288 -15.12 1.54 -8.04
CA LYS A 288 -14.51 2.23 -9.18
C LYS A 288 -15.57 2.76 -10.17
N VAL A 289 -16.57 1.94 -10.50
CA VAL A 289 -17.69 2.35 -11.35
C VAL A 289 -18.52 3.45 -10.67
N GLU A 290 -18.86 3.28 -9.38
CA GLU A 290 -19.58 4.29 -8.58
C GLU A 290 -18.83 5.63 -8.53
N ALA A 291 -17.50 5.60 -8.33
CA ALA A 291 -16.66 6.80 -8.32
C ALA A 291 -16.68 7.53 -9.68
N ASN A 292 -16.56 6.80 -10.80
CA ASN A 292 -16.64 7.39 -12.14
C ASN A 292 -18.03 7.98 -12.43
N HIS A 293 -19.11 7.33 -11.98
CA HIS A 293 -20.45 7.88 -12.07
C HIS A 293 -20.60 9.21 -11.30
N LEU A 294 -20.07 9.27 -10.06
CA LEU A 294 -20.06 10.51 -9.27
C LEU A 294 -19.21 11.60 -9.91
N LEU A 295 -18.06 11.27 -10.49
CA LEU A 295 -17.21 12.20 -11.25
C LEU A 295 -17.97 12.76 -12.47
N THR A 296 -18.75 11.93 -13.18
CA THR A 296 -19.60 12.38 -14.27
C THR A 296 -20.66 13.39 -13.78
N ARG A 297 -21.24 13.16 -12.60
CA ARG A 297 -22.17 14.13 -11.98
C ARG A 297 -21.49 15.43 -11.56
N VAL A 298 -20.27 15.36 -11.02
CA VAL A 298 -19.46 16.55 -10.71
C VAL A 298 -19.19 17.35 -11.99
N LYS A 299 -18.76 16.69 -13.08
CA LYS A 299 -18.51 17.30 -14.39
C LYS A 299 -19.78 17.91 -15.02
N ARG A 300 -20.92 17.26 -14.84
CA ARG A 300 -22.21 17.85 -15.25
C ARG A 300 -22.52 19.12 -14.46
N GLY A 301 -22.20 19.15 -13.17
CA GLY A 301 -22.39 20.32 -12.33
C GLY A 301 -21.54 21.52 -12.73
N GLU A 302 -20.39 21.32 -13.39
CA GLU A 302 -19.56 22.40 -13.94
C GLU A 302 -20.23 23.18 -15.09
N LEU A 303 -21.30 22.64 -15.66
CA LEU A 303 -22.11 23.27 -16.72
C LEU A 303 -23.33 24.00 -16.18
N MET A 304 -23.61 23.87 -14.89
CA MET A 304 -24.74 24.51 -14.24
C MET A 304 -24.38 25.92 -13.75
N PRO A 305 -25.31 26.84 -13.69
CA PRO A 305 -25.13 28.11 -13.01
C PRO A 305 -24.66 27.90 -11.57
N THR A 306 -23.90 28.85 -11.04
CA THR A 306 -23.48 28.86 -9.64
C THR A 306 -23.98 30.14 -8.97
N LEU A 307 -24.56 30.01 -7.78
CA LEU A 307 -25.03 31.11 -6.95
C LEU A 307 -24.22 31.06 -5.62
N ALA A 308 -23.62 32.19 -5.29
CA ALA A 308 -22.96 32.42 -4.01
C ALA A 308 -23.45 33.74 -3.39
N VAL A 309 -23.57 33.76 -2.07
CA VAL A 309 -23.87 34.96 -1.29
C VAL A 309 -22.72 35.21 -0.32
N GLY A 310 -22.50 36.47 0.02
CA GLY A 310 -21.40 36.81 0.91
C GLY A 310 -21.45 38.21 1.48
N VAL A 311 -20.48 38.47 2.34
CA VAL A 311 -20.25 39.77 2.94
C VAL A 311 -18.76 40.13 2.79
N ALA A 312 -18.47 41.33 2.37
CA ALA A 312 -17.09 41.86 2.30
C ALA A 312 -16.95 43.10 3.19
N GLY A 313 -16.03 43.05 4.14
CA GLY A 313 -15.53 44.22 4.83
C GLY A 313 -14.28 44.70 4.12
N MET A 314 -14.23 45.97 3.75
CA MET A 314 -13.10 46.58 3.03
C MET A 314 -12.60 47.80 3.78
N TYR A 315 -11.31 47.84 4.01
CA TYR A 315 -10.61 49.06 4.49
C TYR A 315 -9.75 49.59 3.35
N HIS A 316 -9.82 50.88 3.12
CA HIS A 316 -8.94 51.56 2.18
C HIS A 316 -8.41 52.88 2.75
N ASP A 317 -7.14 53.12 2.58
CA ASP A 317 -6.49 54.38 2.81
C ASP A 317 -5.68 54.74 1.57
N LEU A 318 -6.27 55.61 0.74
CA LEU A 318 -5.71 56.06 -0.53
C LEU A 318 -5.30 57.53 -0.51
N THR A 319 -5.82 58.27 0.47
CA THR A 319 -5.69 59.75 0.58
C THR A 319 -5.36 60.19 1.99
N ASN A 320 -4.64 59.39 2.78
CA ASN A 320 -4.36 59.60 4.20
C ASN A 320 -5.61 59.76 5.08
N LYS A 321 -6.74 59.20 4.62
CA LYS A 321 -8.00 59.15 5.37
C LYS A 321 -8.57 57.74 5.22
N GLY A 322 -8.22 56.87 6.16
CA GLY A 322 -8.73 55.49 6.20
C GLY A 322 -10.25 55.42 6.27
N ARG A 323 -10.88 54.57 5.44
CA ARG A 323 -12.32 54.31 5.46
C ARG A 323 -12.61 52.84 5.49
N THR A 324 -13.64 52.46 6.20
CA THR A 324 -14.13 51.08 6.26
C THR A 324 -15.54 51.02 5.66
N ASN A 325 -15.77 50.03 4.79
CA ASN A 325 -17.05 49.78 4.17
C ASN A 325 -17.42 48.30 4.34
N VAL A 326 -18.70 48.02 4.51
CA VAL A 326 -19.24 46.64 4.51
C VAL A 326 -20.25 46.53 3.38
N VAL A 327 -20.12 45.47 2.55
CA VAL A 327 -20.94 45.25 1.38
C VAL A 327 -21.49 43.83 1.38
N GLY A 328 -22.79 43.66 1.21
CA GLY A 328 -23.41 42.36 0.91
C GLY A 328 -23.25 42.06 -0.57
N LEU A 329 -22.92 40.80 -0.89
CA LEU A 329 -22.64 40.33 -2.24
C LEU A 329 -23.55 39.16 -2.56
N ALA A 330 -24.12 39.15 -3.76
CA ALA A 330 -24.76 37.98 -4.38
C ALA A 330 -24.20 37.83 -5.79
N THR A 331 -23.57 36.68 -6.06
CA THR A 331 -22.93 36.44 -7.34
C THR A 331 -23.61 35.25 -8.03
N LEU A 332 -24.17 35.48 -9.21
CA LEU A 332 -24.63 34.46 -10.15
C LEU A 332 -23.62 34.36 -11.29
N SER A 333 -23.04 33.19 -11.46
CA SER A 333 -22.13 32.91 -12.57
C SER A 333 -22.71 31.82 -13.46
N VAL A 334 -22.79 32.08 -14.77
CA VAL A 334 -23.30 31.15 -15.78
C VAL A 334 -22.19 30.83 -16.77
N PRO A 335 -21.70 29.58 -16.86
CA PRO A 335 -20.55 29.20 -17.69
C PRO A 335 -20.96 28.97 -19.16
N ILE A 336 -21.41 30.00 -19.88
CA ILE A 336 -21.97 29.92 -21.23
C ILE A 336 -21.00 29.27 -22.23
N SER A 337 -19.71 29.62 -22.16
CA SER A 337 -18.67 29.06 -23.03
C SER A 337 -18.47 27.55 -22.84
N ASN A 338 -18.74 27.01 -21.64
CA ASN A 338 -18.61 25.59 -21.37
C ASN A 338 -19.74 24.75 -22.01
N TRP A 339 -20.82 25.38 -22.43
CA TRP A 339 -21.92 24.68 -23.11
C TRP A 339 -21.57 24.32 -24.55
N TRP A 340 -20.67 25.08 -25.17
CA TRP A 340 -20.23 24.84 -26.54
C TRP A 340 -19.08 23.82 -26.55
N GLY A 341 -19.44 22.61 -26.96
CA GLY A 341 -18.47 21.54 -27.11
C GLY A 341 -18.35 20.54 -25.99
N ASN A 342 -18.68 20.86 -24.75
CA ASN A 342 -18.81 19.97 -23.58
C ASN A 342 -17.87 18.74 -23.57
N ARG A 343 -16.63 18.92 -24.05
CA ARG A 343 -15.65 17.84 -24.26
C ARG A 343 -15.25 17.19 -22.95
N GLY A 344 -15.20 17.97 -21.86
CA GLY A 344 -14.86 17.48 -20.52
C GLY A 344 -15.89 16.46 -20.01
N LEU A 345 -17.19 16.73 -20.14
CA LEU A 345 -18.24 15.79 -19.77
C LEU A 345 -18.29 14.58 -20.70
N LYS A 346 -18.09 14.76 -22.01
CA LYS A 346 -18.03 13.64 -22.98
C LYS A 346 -16.88 12.70 -22.63
N ARG A 347 -15.68 13.24 -22.35
CA ARG A 347 -14.52 12.44 -21.91
C ARG A 347 -14.81 11.68 -20.63
N GLN A 348 -15.46 12.32 -19.64
CA GLN A 348 -15.77 11.67 -18.38
C GLN A 348 -16.85 10.56 -18.52
N LYS A 349 -17.83 10.73 -19.42
CA LYS A 349 -18.79 9.66 -19.75
C LYS A 349 -18.09 8.46 -20.40
N ILE A 350 -17.12 8.71 -21.27
CA ILE A 350 -16.31 7.63 -21.86
C ILE A 350 -15.51 6.92 -20.77
N ALA A 351 -14.90 7.66 -19.81
CA ALA A 351 -14.20 7.06 -18.68
C ALA A 351 -15.11 6.21 -17.78
N GLU A 352 -16.39 6.64 -17.62
CA GLU A 352 -17.40 5.85 -16.90
C GLU A 352 -17.71 4.55 -17.67
N GLN A 353 -17.88 4.59 -18.99
CA GLN A 353 -18.06 3.39 -19.83
C GLN A 353 -16.85 2.46 -19.76
N ILE A 354 -15.64 3.01 -19.86
CA ILE A 354 -14.40 2.22 -19.71
C ILE A 354 -14.38 1.51 -18.37
N ALA A 355 -14.76 2.15 -17.27
CA ALA A 355 -14.78 1.52 -15.95
C ALA A 355 -15.80 0.36 -15.86
N VAL A 356 -16.90 0.42 -16.60
CA VAL A 356 -17.88 -0.69 -16.70
C VAL A 356 -17.30 -1.86 -17.48
N GLU A 357 -16.68 -1.59 -18.64
CA GLU A 357 -16.02 -2.63 -19.45
C GLU A 357 -14.85 -3.29 -18.71
N GLU A 358 -14.02 -2.50 -18.03
CA GLU A 358 -12.93 -3.01 -17.19
C GLU A 358 -13.45 -3.89 -16.04
N LYS A 359 -14.62 -3.57 -15.46
CA LYS A 359 -15.25 -4.43 -14.44
C LYS A 359 -15.62 -5.78 -15.04
N GLU A 360 -16.23 -5.82 -16.23
CA GLU A 360 -16.65 -7.08 -16.86
C GLU A 360 -15.45 -7.91 -17.30
N ASP A 361 -14.43 -7.29 -17.89
CA ASP A 361 -13.16 -7.97 -18.23
C ASP A 361 -12.50 -8.57 -16.98
N SER A 362 -12.36 -7.75 -15.92
CA SER A 362 -11.80 -8.21 -14.64
C SER A 362 -12.61 -9.35 -14.02
N ARG A 363 -13.93 -9.32 -14.16
CA ARG A 363 -14.80 -10.41 -13.71
C ARG A 363 -14.46 -11.74 -14.36
N GLN A 364 -14.23 -11.75 -15.67
CA GLN A 364 -13.84 -12.94 -16.39
C GLN A 364 -12.42 -13.40 -16.01
N LEU A 365 -11.47 -12.46 -15.89
CA LEU A 365 -10.12 -12.78 -15.44
C LEU A 365 -10.09 -13.38 -14.03
N LEU A 366 -10.92 -12.90 -13.12
CA LEU A 366 -11.04 -13.44 -11.76
C LEU A 366 -11.61 -14.87 -11.77
N LEU A 367 -12.57 -15.19 -12.64
CA LEU A 367 -13.07 -16.56 -12.82
C LEU A 367 -11.98 -17.49 -13.35
N ILE A 368 -11.19 -17.04 -14.33
CA ILE A 368 -10.04 -17.79 -14.85
C ILE A 368 -9.00 -18.01 -13.74
N GLN A 369 -8.73 -16.99 -12.91
CA GLN A 369 -7.82 -17.10 -11.77
C GLN A 369 -8.29 -18.14 -10.75
N MET A 370 -9.58 -18.17 -10.43
CA MET A 370 -10.15 -19.19 -9.52
C MET A 370 -9.99 -20.59 -10.10
N GLN A 371 -10.29 -20.78 -11.39
CA GLN A 371 -10.12 -22.07 -12.06
C GLN A 371 -8.65 -22.49 -12.06
N SER A 372 -7.73 -21.60 -12.43
CA SER A 372 -6.30 -21.88 -12.41
C SER A 372 -5.79 -22.24 -11.00
N ALA A 373 -6.30 -21.55 -9.96
CA ALA A 373 -5.95 -21.87 -8.58
C ALA A 373 -6.45 -23.25 -8.16
N TYR A 374 -7.64 -23.67 -8.63
CA TYR A 374 -8.17 -25.02 -8.41
C TYR A 374 -7.34 -26.08 -9.13
N ASP A 375 -7.01 -25.85 -10.40
CA ASP A 375 -6.22 -26.78 -11.20
C ASP A 375 -4.80 -26.98 -10.61
N ASN A 376 -4.20 -25.90 -10.09
CA ASN A 376 -2.93 -25.95 -9.37
C ASN A 376 -3.05 -26.75 -8.07
N LEU A 377 -4.15 -26.61 -7.33
CA LEU A 377 -4.39 -27.37 -6.11
C LEU A 377 -4.54 -28.87 -6.42
N GLU A 378 -5.30 -29.22 -7.48
CA GLU A 378 -5.47 -30.61 -7.92
C GLU A 378 -4.13 -31.22 -8.39
N THR A 379 -3.36 -30.44 -9.13
CA THR A 379 -2.02 -30.85 -9.60
C THR A 379 -1.08 -31.11 -8.42
N ALA A 380 -1.02 -30.21 -7.45
CA ALA A 380 -0.18 -30.36 -6.26
C ALA A 380 -0.60 -31.60 -5.42
N TYR A 381 -1.90 -31.87 -5.32
CA TYR A 381 -2.40 -33.09 -4.65
C TYR A 381 -1.93 -34.37 -5.35
N LYS A 382 -2.02 -34.43 -6.69
CA LYS A 382 -1.51 -35.57 -7.48
C LYS A 382 0.01 -35.74 -7.34
N GLN A 383 0.75 -34.63 -7.26
CA GLN A 383 2.19 -34.67 -7.03
C GLN A 383 2.56 -35.31 -5.69
N ILE A 384 1.78 -35.12 -4.63
CA ILE A 384 2.00 -35.80 -3.36
C ILE A 384 1.85 -37.31 -3.50
N GLN A 385 0.84 -37.79 -4.23
CA GLN A 385 0.61 -39.19 -4.45
C GLN A 385 1.77 -39.86 -5.23
N LEU A 386 2.25 -39.17 -6.27
CA LEU A 386 3.42 -39.61 -7.04
C LEU A 386 4.69 -39.61 -6.21
N ALA A 387 4.89 -38.56 -5.37
CA ALA A 387 6.06 -38.49 -4.51
C ALA A 387 6.08 -39.59 -3.45
N LYS A 388 4.92 -39.99 -2.88
CA LYS A 388 4.81 -41.15 -1.99
C LYS A 388 5.26 -42.41 -2.66
N LEU A 389 4.77 -42.69 -3.88
CA LEU A 389 5.18 -43.84 -4.66
C LEU A 389 6.69 -43.80 -4.98
N SER A 390 7.23 -42.61 -5.27
CA SER A 390 8.66 -42.45 -5.52
C SER A 390 9.50 -42.79 -4.30
N ILE A 391 9.04 -42.47 -3.08
CA ILE A 391 9.73 -42.87 -1.84
C ILE A 391 9.73 -44.38 -1.70
N GLU A 392 8.59 -45.07 -1.91
CA GLU A 392 8.51 -46.53 -1.84
C GLU A 392 9.49 -47.20 -2.79
N GLN A 393 9.52 -46.73 -4.05
CA GLN A 393 10.42 -47.26 -5.09
C GLN A 393 11.91 -46.95 -4.78
N ALA A 394 12.21 -45.74 -4.34
CA ALA A 394 13.60 -45.33 -4.04
C ALA A 394 14.13 -46.05 -2.81
N SER A 395 13.31 -46.20 -1.75
CA SER A 395 13.70 -46.93 -0.53
C SER A 395 13.94 -48.40 -0.80
N GLU A 396 13.11 -49.07 -1.63
CA GLU A 396 13.34 -50.45 -2.01
C GLU A 396 14.58 -50.61 -2.90
N ASN A 397 14.79 -49.69 -3.85
CA ASN A 397 16.02 -49.67 -4.66
C ASN A 397 17.26 -49.49 -3.79
N LEU A 398 17.21 -48.64 -2.78
CA LEU A 398 18.31 -48.47 -1.83
C LEU A 398 18.58 -49.76 -1.03
N ARG A 399 17.53 -50.38 -0.50
CA ARG A 399 17.64 -51.64 0.22
C ARG A 399 18.29 -52.75 -0.64
N LEU A 400 17.85 -52.91 -1.87
CA LEU A 400 18.42 -53.91 -2.81
C LEU A 400 19.88 -53.63 -3.13
N ASN A 401 20.25 -52.37 -3.37
CA ASN A 401 21.67 -52.01 -3.63
C ASN A 401 22.56 -52.21 -2.42
N GLN A 402 22.00 -52.05 -1.22
CA GLN A 402 22.72 -52.37 0.01
C GLN A 402 22.94 -53.89 0.10
N ASP A 403 21.91 -54.68 -0.06
CA ASP A 403 22.02 -56.17 -0.09
C ASP A 403 23.05 -56.66 -1.14
N PHE A 404 23.04 -56.05 -2.35
CA PHE A 404 23.99 -56.42 -3.42
C PHE A 404 25.44 -56.03 -3.06
N TYR A 405 25.63 -54.86 -2.41
CA TYR A 405 26.97 -54.45 -1.98
C TYR A 405 27.51 -55.39 -0.88
N GLU A 406 26.66 -55.72 0.11
CA GLU A 406 27.04 -56.66 1.19
C GLU A 406 27.34 -58.08 0.65
N ALA A 407 26.62 -58.52 -0.37
CA ALA A 407 26.89 -59.79 -1.06
C ALA A 407 28.12 -59.77 -2.00
N GLY A 408 28.78 -58.61 -2.18
CA GLY A 408 29.91 -58.42 -3.06
C GLY A 408 29.56 -58.42 -4.55
N THR A 409 28.29 -58.35 -4.92
CA THR A 409 27.77 -58.36 -6.30
C THR A 409 27.41 -56.97 -6.82
N GLY A 410 27.30 -55.97 -5.92
CA GLY A 410 27.02 -54.57 -6.24
C GLY A 410 28.28 -53.68 -6.07
N THR A 411 28.27 -52.49 -6.63
CA THR A 411 29.31 -51.49 -6.48
C THR A 411 28.96 -50.42 -5.46
N MET A 412 29.94 -49.83 -4.79
CA MET A 412 29.75 -48.65 -3.90
C MET A 412 29.07 -47.49 -4.64
N SER A 413 29.40 -47.29 -5.94
CA SER A 413 28.74 -46.23 -6.74
C SER A 413 27.24 -46.43 -6.83
N ASN A 414 26.79 -47.65 -7.11
CA ASN A 414 25.36 -47.96 -7.21
C ASN A 414 24.63 -47.75 -5.87
N LEU A 415 25.27 -48.11 -4.74
CA LEU A 415 24.73 -47.89 -3.40
C LEU A 415 24.60 -46.43 -3.10
N LEU A 416 25.64 -45.60 -3.37
CA LEU A 416 25.61 -44.14 -3.14
C LEU A 416 24.62 -43.44 -4.08
N ASP A 417 24.45 -43.90 -5.30
CA ASP A 417 23.42 -43.39 -6.23
C ASP A 417 22.02 -43.71 -5.74
N ALA A 418 21.76 -44.95 -5.27
CA ALA A 418 20.47 -45.33 -4.71
C ALA A 418 20.15 -44.53 -3.43
N GLN A 419 21.13 -44.29 -2.56
CA GLN A 419 21.01 -43.43 -1.38
C GLN A 419 20.64 -41.98 -1.76
N THR A 420 21.27 -41.46 -2.80
CA THR A 420 20.98 -40.12 -3.32
C THR A 420 19.55 -40.03 -3.87
N GLN A 421 19.07 -41.09 -4.56
CA GLN A 421 17.70 -41.14 -5.06
C GLN A 421 16.67 -41.21 -3.93
N ASP A 422 16.89 -42.00 -2.86
CA ASP A 422 15.99 -42.03 -1.69
C ASP A 422 15.91 -40.69 -1.01
N GLN A 423 17.04 -40.03 -0.76
CA GLN A 423 17.08 -38.68 -0.21
C GLN A 423 16.31 -37.69 -1.08
N LYS A 424 16.50 -37.72 -2.41
CA LYS A 424 15.81 -36.85 -3.35
C LYS A 424 14.29 -37.09 -3.33
N ALA A 425 13.85 -38.35 -3.32
CA ALA A 425 12.43 -38.69 -3.27
C ALA A 425 11.75 -38.18 -1.99
N ARG A 426 12.43 -38.28 -0.81
CA ARG A 426 11.92 -37.74 0.46
C ARG A 426 11.83 -36.21 0.44
N ASN A 427 12.84 -35.52 -0.11
CA ASN A 427 12.79 -34.07 -0.28
C ASN A 427 11.65 -33.65 -1.21
N GLN A 428 11.46 -34.32 -2.34
CA GLN A 428 10.36 -34.07 -3.29
C GLN A 428 8.98 -34.27 -2.64
N TYR A 429 8.84 -35.23 -1.75
CA TYR A 429 7.58 -35.41 -0.99
C TYR A 429 7.30 -34.20 -0.09
N SER A 430 8.29 -33.74 0.70
CA SER A 430 8.14 -32.59 1.58
C SER A 430 7.81 -31.32 0.78
N GLU A 431 8.48 -31.11 -0.36
CA GLU A 431 8.22 -30.01 -1.29
C GLU A 431 6.80 -30.09 -1.87
N ALA A 432 6.34 -31.29 -2.28
CA ALA A 432 4.99 -31.48 -2.79
C ALA A 432 3.91 -31.18 -1.76
N VAL A 433 4.11 -31.56 -0.48
CA VAL A 433 3.19 -31.25 0.62
C VAL A 433 3.11 -29.73 0.82
N VAL A 434 4.25 -29.04 0.85
CA VAL A 434 4.30 -27.58 1.00
C VAL A 434 3.67 -26.88 -0.20
N ALA A 435 3.91 -27.36 -1.43
CA ALA A 435 3.27 -26.85 -2.64
C ALA A 435 1.74 -26.97 -2.58
N TYR A 436 1.23 -28.11 -2.09
CA TYR A 436 -0.20 -28.30 -1.86
C TYR A 436 -0.76 -27.33 -0.82
N LEU A 437 -0.10 -27.16 0.33
CA LEU A 437 -0.54 -26.21 1.36
C LEU A 437 -0.64 -24.79 0.80
N ASN A 438 0.37 -24.36 0.05
CA ASN A 438 0.39 -23.04 -0.59
C ASN A 438 -0.69 -22.90 -1.68
N ALA A 439 -0.90 -23.95 -2.50
CA ALA A 439 -1.96 -23.97 -3.51
C ALA A 439 -3.36 -23.95 -2.86
N ARG A 440 -3.54 -24.67 -1.75
CA ARG A 440 -4.78 -24.64 -0.95
C ARG A 440 -5.08 -23.23 -0.46
N THR A 441 -4.11 -22.57 0.16
CA THR A 441 -4.27 -21.20 0.66
C THR A 441 -4.57 -20.23 -0.48
N ALA A 442 -3.90 -20.38 -1.63
CA ALA A 442 -4.17 -19.56 -2.80
C ALA A 442 -5.60 -19.77 -3.34
N TYR A 443 -6.09 -21.02 -3.37
CA TYR A 443 -7.46 -21.32 -3.81
C TYR A 443 -8.52 -20.81 -2.83
N LEU A 444 -8.31 -20.99 -1.52
CA LEU A 444 -9.21 -20.46 -0.49
C LEU A 444 -9.32 -18.94 -0.59
N LYS A 445 -8.20 -18.23 -0.71
CA LYS A 445 -8.19 -16.79 -0.94
C LYS A 445 -8.88 -16.40 -2.26
N ALA A 446 -8.59 -17.10 -3.36
CA ALA A 446 -9.22 -16.84 -4.65
C ALA A 446 -10.74 -17.01 -4.61
N THR A 447 -11.26 -17.81 -3.68
CA THR A 447 -12.69 -18.07 -3.45
C THR A 447 -13.27 -17.34 -2.24
N ALA A 448 -12.56 -16.33 -1.70
CA ALA A 448 -12.96 -15.49 -0.55
C ALA A 448 -13.28 -16.31 0.74
N ARG A 449 -12.45 -17.34 1.03
CA ARG A 449 -12.59 -18.22 2.21
C ARG A 449 -11.35 -18.22 3.08
#